data_5f93e85777b00778bcce5243f88aff51
#
_entry.id   5f93e85777b00778bcce5243f88aff51
#
_cell.length_a   1.000
_cell.length_b   1.000
_cell.length_c   1.000
_cell.angle_alpha   90.00
_cell.angle_beta   90.00
_cell.angle_gamma   90.00
#
_symmetry.space_group_name_H-M   'P 1'
#
loop_
_entity.id
_entity.type
_entity.pdbx_description
1 polymer ?
#
loop_
_entity_poly.entity_id
_entity_poly.type
_entity_poly.pdbx_seq_one_letter_code
_entity_poly.pdbx_strand_id
1 'polypeptide(L)'
;MKKIKTIVASVSLVIAGLLWLLTSPAQAATIKLTCSAKDTIGNAVKKLKPGDTLSVTGTCNENVAIPEETTRVVLDGQGKAAINGPDTSNPTIVVNGRGITIKGFTVTGGRDGIVVSRGGQAVIDSNTIQGTARFGVQVNQTSFAVIVNNTIQNNQGNGITIGGSSYAAIGFFTALDKTANPNTIQNNGQNGINVGRSSNARITGNTIRNNKLNGVMVNRASQADITSSTIDGNGMSGIDVSQNSGVQLGADKGTGIFESPNTTTTGNSQVGIRCTLNSSADGRLGTLNGKNGAKDFDSSCVDSLIEAPGV
;
A
#
# COMPACT_ATOMS: atom_id res chain seq x y z
N MET A 1 -69.78 -66.52 -5.33
CA MET A 1 -68.55 -66.14 -4.62
C MET A 1 -67.48 -65.95 -5.66
N LYS A 2 -67.16 -64.64 -5.98
CA LYS A 2 -66.12 -64.28 -6.94
C LYS A 2 -64.81 -63.96 -6.18
N LYS A 3 -63.77 -64.70 -6.51
CA LYS A 3 -62.41 -64.47 -5.97
C LYS A 3 -61.80 -63.26 -6.67
N ILE A 4 -61.46 -62.21 -5.92
CA ILE A 4 -60.71 -61.06 -6.38
C ILE A 4 -59.21 -61.41 -6.32
N LYS A 5 -58.54 -61.43 -7.46
CA LYS A 5 -57.10 -61.60 -7.53
C LYS A 5 -56.46 -60.17 -7.35
N THR A 6 -55.71 -60.03 -6.28
CA THR A 6 -54.91 -58.82 -6.04
C THR A 6 -53.62 -58.94 -6.85
N ILE A 7 -53.44 -58.01 -7.78
CA ILE A 7 -52.20 -57.88 -8.54
C ILE A 7 -51.32 -56.91 -7.72
N VAL A 8 -50.21 -57.39 -7.19
CA VAL A 8 -49.18 -56.57 -6.57
C VAL A 8 -48.24 -56.09 -7.70
N ALA A 9 -48.31 -54.80 -8.03
CA ALA A 9 -47.37 -54.18 -8.93
C ALA A 9 -46.13 -53.74 -8.13
N SER A 10 -45.00 -54.39 -8.36
CA SER A 10 -43.71 -53.99 -7.83
C SER A 10 -43.20 -52.78 -8.59
N VAL A 11 -43.21 -51.64 -7.91
CA VAL A 11 -42.58 -50.40 -8.43
C VAL A 11 -41.09 -50.48 -8.11
N SER A 12 -40.26 -50.76 -9.11
CA SER A 12 -38.80 -50.66 -9.01
C SER A 12 -38.40 -49.18 -9.04
N LEU A 13 -38.03 -48.63 -7.88
CA LEU A 13 -37.48 -47.29 -7.74
C LEU A 13 -36.04 -47.31 -8.24
N VAL A 14 -35.80 -46.83 -9.47
CA VAL A 14 -34.47 -46.57 -9.98
C VAL A 14 -33.98 -45.26 -9.34
N ILE A 15 -33.20 -45.39 -8.28
CA ILE A 15 -32.45 -44.24 -7.71
C ILE A 15 -31.30 -43.98 -8.66
N ALA A 16 -31.50 -43.06 -9.61
CA ALA A 16 -30.41 -42.44 -10.37
C ALA A 16 -29.58 -41.62 -9.39
N GLY A 17 -28.48 -42.20 -8.92
CA GLY A 17 -27.49 -41.50 -8.13
C GLY A 17 -26.90 -40.37 -8.95
N LEU A 18 -27.35 -39.12 -8.71
CA LEU A 18 -26.68 -37.93 -9.16
C LEU A 18 -25.34 -37.89 -8.42
N LEU A 19 -24.28 -38.37 -9.05
CA LEU A 19 -22.92 -38.15 -8.59
C LEU A 19 -22.67 -36.62 -8.75
N TRP A 20 -22.91 -35.88 -7.70
CA TRP A 20 -22.35 -34.56 -7.57
C TRP A 20 -20.83 -34.73 -7.54
N LEU A 21 -20.18 -34.49 -8.67
CA LEU A 21 -18.76 -34.27 -8.70
C LEU A 21 -18.52 -33.04 -7.82
N LEU A 22 -18.25 -33.29 -6.54
CA LEU A 22 -17.68 -32.32 -5.64
C LEU A 22 -16.31 -31.99 -6.24
N THR A 23 -16.27 -30.98 -7.11
CA THR A 23 -15.01 -30.36 -7.49
C THR A 23 -14.48 -29.76 -6.20
N SER A 24 -13.57 -30.48 -5.55
CA SER A 24 -12.82 -29.93 -4.42
C SER A 24 -12.30 -28.56 -4.85
N PRO A 25 -12.50 -27.50 -4.07
CA PRO A 25 -11.90 -26.23 -4.40
C PRO A 25 -10.42 -26.48 -4.64
N ALA A 26 -9.90 -26.00 -5.77
CA ALA A 26 -8.50 -26.20 -6.11
C ALA A 26 -7.66 -25.75 -4.91
N GLN A 27 -6.92 -26.67 -4.32
CA GLN A 27 -6.10 -26.41 -3.16
C GLN A 27 -5.00 -25.43 -3.60
N ALA A 28 -4.83 -24.34 -2.84
CA ALA A 28 -3.78 -23.37 -3.07
C ALA A 28 -2.41 -24.04 -3.10
N ALA A 29 -1.66 -23.85 -4.16
CA ALA A 29 -0.36 -24.47 -4.35
C ALA A 29 0.78 -23.48 -4.03
N THR A 30 1.90 -24.00 -3.52
CA THR A 30 3.16 -23.25 -3.46
C THR A 30 4.06 -23.71 -4.60
N ILE A 31 4.30 -22.80 -5.53
CA ILE A 31 5.13 -23.02 -6.70
C ILE A 31 6.49 -22.39 -6.42
N LYS A 32 7.57 -23.16 -6.56
CA LYS A 32 8.93 -22.66 -6.35
C LYS A 32 9.53 -22.18 -7.66
N LEU A 33 10.14 -21.01 -7.63
CA LEU A 33 10.86 -20.41 -8.75
C LEU A 33 12.27 -19.99 -8.30
N THR A 34 13.28 -20.48 -8.97
CA THR A 34 14.63 -19.93 -8.89
C THR A 34 14.87 -19.10 -10.15
N CYS A 35 15.08 -17.80 -10.00
CA CYS A 35 15.22 -16.90 -11.14
C CYS A 35 16.44 -17.23 -12.01
N SER A 36 16.22 -17.28 -13.31
CA SER A 36 17.22 -17.49 -14.34
C SER A 36 16.81 -16.74 -15.62
N ALA A 37 17.63 -16.76 -16.65
CA ALA A 37 17.28 -16.17 -17.94
C ALA A 37 16.04 -16.79 -18.60
N LYS A 38 15.68 -18.03 -18.24
CA LYS A 38 14.51 -18.76 -18.78
C LYS A 38 13.34 -18.80 -17.79
N ASP A 39 13.65 -18.87 -16.48
CA ASP A 39 12.67 -19.01 -15.42
C ASP A 39 12.43 -17.65 -14.77
N THR A 40 11.40 -16.95 -15.21
CA THR A 40 11.07 -15.58 -14.84
C THR A 40 9.75 -15.52 -14.08
N ILE A 41 9.59 -14.52 -13.21
CA ILE A 41 8.32 -14.26 -12.49
C ILE A 41 7.21 -14.01 -13.51
N GLY A 42 7.46 -13.20 -14.56
CA GLY A 42 6.46 -12.88 -15.57
C GLY A 42 5.92 -14.10 -16.31
N ASN A 43 6.75 -15.13 -16.54
CA ASN A 43 6.31 -16.40 -17.13
C ASN A 43 5.55 -17.28 -16.11
N ALA A 44 5.96 -17.25 -14.84
CA ALA A 44 5.31 -18.02 -13.79
C ALA A 44 3.91 -17.48 -13.47
N VAL A 45 3.76 -16.15 -13.35
CA VAL A 45 2.48 -15.48 -13.03
C VAL A 45 1.36 -15.90 -13.98
N LYS A 46 1.64 -16.07 -15.27
CA LYS A 46 0.65 -16.50 -16.28
C LYS A 46 0.05 -17.89 -16.01
N LYS A 47 0.67 -18.69 -15.15
CA LYS A 47 0.26 -20.07 -14.85
C LYS A 47 -0.35 -20.21 -13.46
N LEU A 48 -0.29 -19.17 -12.63
CA LEU A 48 -0.83 -19.19 -11.27
C LEU A 48 -2.37 -19.22 -11.29
N LYS A 49 -2.91 -19.95 -10.35
CA LYS A 49 -4.35 -20.01 -10.06
C LYS A 49 -4.66 -19.17 -8.84
N PRO A 50 -5.90 -18.69 -8.68
CA PRO A 50 -6.31 -17.99 -7.46
C PRO A 50 -6.03 -18.82 -6.19
N GLY A 51 -5.30 -18.23 -5.27
CA GLY A 51 -4.84 -18.87 -4.03
C GLY A 51 -3.39 -19.32 -4.06
N ASP A 52 -2.77 -19.45 -5.23
CA ASP A 52 -1.39 -19.91 -5.35
C ASP A 52 -0.38 -18.91 -4.76
N THR A 53 0.72 -19.48 -4.25
CA THR A 53 1.90 -18.73 -3.82
C THR A 53 3.08 -19.08 -4.73
N LEU A 54 3.68 -18.06 -5.33
CA LEU A 54 4.95 -18.17 -6.03
C LEU A 54 6.09 -17.83 -5.06
N SER A 55 6.78 -18.86 -4.59
CA SER A 55 7.96 -18.73 -3.73
C SER A 55 9.21 -18.55 -4.60
N VAL A 56 9.82 -17.37 -4.53
CA VAL A 56 10.91 -16.93 -5.41
C VAL A 56 12.24 -16.93 -4.68
N THR A 57 13.29 -17.37 -5.36
CA THR A 57 14.67 -17.30 -4.88
C THR A 57 15.60 -16.73 -5.94
N GLY A 58 16.71 -16.13 -5.52
CA GLY A 58 17.70 -15.52 -6.41
C GLY A 58 17.35 -14.10 -6.85
N THR A 59 18.01 -13.61 -7.87
CA THR A 59 17.78 -12.27 -8.45
C THR A 59 17.13 -12.41 -9.82
N CYS A 60 15.93 -11.84 -9.94
CA CYS A 60 15.18 -11.77 -11.19
C CYS A 60 15.47 -10.45 -11.90
N ASN A 61 16.13 -10.48 -13.05
CA ASN A 61 16.40 -9.31 -13.86
C ASN A 61 15.30 -9.15 -14.92
N GLU A 62 14.17 -8.55 -14.54
CA GLU A 62 13.01 -8.37 -15.40
C GLU A 62 12.09 -7.23 -14.91
N ASN A 63 11.30 -6.67 -15.82
CA ASN A 63 10.15 -5.83 -15.49
C ASN A 63 8.90 -6.72 -15.48
N VAL A 64 8.34 -6.95 -14.29
CA VAL A 64 7.24 -7.89 -14.05
C VAL A 64 5.90 -7.24 -14.31
N ALA A 65 5.05 -7.86 -15.13
CA ALA A 65 3.66 -7.46 -15.30
C ALA A 65 2.71 -8.52 -14.72
N ILE A 66 1.85 -8.11 -13.80
CA ILE A 66 0.76 -8.93 -13.25
C ILE A 66 -0.54 -8.42 -13.85
N PRO A 67 -1.10 -9.12 -14.85
CA PRO A 67 -2.24 -8.65 -15.63
C PRO A 67 -3.57 -8.73 -14.87
N GLU A 68 -4.63 -8.14 -15.44
CA GLU A 68 -5.95 -7.99 -14.79
C GLU A 68 -6.64 -9.33 -14.47
N GLU A 69 -6.40 -10.35 -15.27
CA GLU A 69 -6.94 -11.69 -15.08
C GLU A 69 -6.29 -12.45 -13.91
N THR A 70 -5.13 -12.00 -13.44
CA THR A 70 -4.46 -12.60 -12.28
C THR A 70 -5.14 -12.14 -11.00
N THR A 71 -5.62 -13.10 -10.20
CA THR A 71 -6.33 -12.77 -8.97
C THR A 71 -5.89 -13.64 -7.79
N ARG A 72 -5.84 -13.04 -6.60
CA ARG A 72 -5.61 -13.73 -5.32
C ARG A 72 -4.36 -14.60 -5.32
N VAL A 73 -3.23 -14.07 -5.76
CA VAL A 73 -1.94 -14.77 -5.73
C VAL A 73 -0.94 -14.05 -4.84
N VAL A 74 -0.01 -14.82 -4.31
CA VAL A 74 1.08 -14.32 -3.48
C VAL A 74 2.40 -14.49 -4.21
N LEU A 75 3.16 -13.41 -4.37
CA LEU A 75 4.58 -13.44 -4.74
C LEU A 75 5.39 -13.28 -3.46
N ASP A 76 6.15 -14.29 -3.10
CA ASP A 76 6.91 -14.36 -1.84
C ASP A 76 8.41 -14.51 -2.13
N GLY A 77 9.17 -13.46 -1.89
CA GLY A 77 10.63 -13.43 -1.98
C GLY A 77 11.35 -13.97 -0.75
N GLN A 78 10.61 -14.38 0.28
CA GLN A 78 11.14 -14.97 1.51
C GLN A 78 12.21 -14.11 2.23
N GLY A 79 12.19 -12.80 2.04
CA GLY A 79 13.19 -11.87 2.57
C GLY A 79 14.59 -11.99 1.93
N LYS A 80 14.74 -12.75 0.86
CA LYS A 80 16.04 -13.05 0.23
C LYS A 80 16.09 -12.79 -1.28
N ALA A 81 14.95 -12.89 -1.97
CA ALA A 81 14.92 -12.69 -3.41
C ALA A 81 14.97 -11.20 -3.78
N ALA A 82 15.55 -10.91 -4.93
CA ALA A 82 15.57 -9.58 -5.51
C ALA A 82 14.89 -9.54 -6.89
N ILE A 83 14.23 -8.42 -7.19
CA ILE A 83 13.72 -8.11 -8.53
C ILE A 83 14.39 -6.82 -8.97
N ASN A 84 15.15 -6.91 -10.04
CA ASN A 84 15.84 -5.76 -10.63
C ASN A 84 15.21 -5.46 -12.00
N GLY A 85 14.55 -4.30 -12.11
CA GLY A 85 13.94 -3.83 -13.37
C GLY A 85 14.98 -3.19 -14.28
N PRO A 86 15.44 -3.86 -15.34
CA PRO A 86 16.49 -3.33 -16.20
C PRO A 86 16.02 -2.17 -17.09
N ASP A 87 14.73 -2.14 -17.43
CA ASP A 87 14.15 -1.08 -18.27
C ASP A 87 13.58 0.05 -17.40
N THR A 88 14.27 1.18 -17.40
CA THR A 88 13.86 2.39 -16.66
C THR A 88 12.73 3.17 -17.32
N SER A 89 12.22 2.75 -18.47
CA SER A 89 10.99 3.30 -19.07
C SER A 89 9.73 2.66 -18.46
N ASN A 90 9.87 1.47 -17.88
CA ASN A 90 8.79 0.70 -17.26
C ASN A 90 8.98 0.52 -15.75
N PRO A 91 7.90 0.33 -14.98
CA PRO A 91 8.01 -0.07 -13.58
C PRO A 91 8.73 -1.42 -13.43
N THR A 92 9.42 -1.63 -12.31
CA THR A 92 9.97 -2.95 -11.98
C THR A 92 8.87 -3.98 -11.82
N ILE A 93 7.78 -3.61 -11.13
CA ILE A 93 6.58 -4.45 -11.01
C ILE A 93 5.35 -3.58 -11.30
N VAL A 94 4.48 -4.03 -12.21
CA VAL A 94 3.15 -3.44 -12.40
C VAL A 94 2.07 -4.46 -12.05
N VAL A 95 1.10 -4.04 -11.22
CA VAL A 95 -0.03 -4.84 -10.75
C VAL A 95 -1.32 -4.23 -11.28
N ASN A 96 -1.95 -4.93 -12.20
CA ASN A 96 -3.31 -4.66 -12.67
C ASN A 96 -4.30 -5.70 -12.11
N GLY A 97 -3.80 -6.81 -11.57
CA GLY A 97 -4.57 -7.87 -10.93
C GLY A 97 -5.17 -7.48 -9.59
N ARG A 98 -6.05 -8.29 -9.04
CA ARG A 98 -6.77 -8.04 -7.78
C ARG A 98 -6.44 -9.08 -6.72
N GLY A 99 -6.30 -8.61 -5.45
CA GLY A 99 -5.94 -9.48 -4.34
C GLY A 99 -4.53 -10.03 -4.47
N ILE A 100 -3.62 -9.24 -5.03
CA ILE A 100 -2.21 -9.61 -5.22
C ILE A 100 -1.42 -9.26 -3.96
N THR A 101 -0.62 -10.18 -3.45
CA THR A 101 0.34 -9.91 -2.38
C THR A 101 1.75 -9.97 -2.95
N ILE A 102 2.54 -8.92 -2.70
CA ILE A 102 3.97 -8.86 -3.03
C ILE A 102 4.72 -8.68 -1.72
N LYS A 103 5.49 -9.68 -1.31
CA LYS A 103 6.17 -9.64 -0.03
C LYS A 103 7.59 -10.21 -0.03
N GLY A 104 8.43 -9.67 0.85
CA GLY A 104 9.76 -10.21 1.13
C GLY A 104 10.78 -10.07 0.01
N PHE A 105 10.63 -9.07 -0.87
CA PHE A 105 11.58 -8.79 -1.95
C PHE A 105 12.44 -7.57 -1.68
N THR A 106 13.63 -7.57 -2.27
CA THR A 106 14.35 -6.34 -2.61
C THR A 106 14.00 -5.96 -4.05
N VAL A 107 13.35 -4.80 -4.22
CA VAL A 107 12.91 -4.28 -5.54
C VAL A 107 13.78 -3.10 -5.91
N THR A 108 14.46 -3.17 -7.05
CA THR A 108 15.39 -2.14 -7.52
C THR A 108 15.21 -1.83 -9.00
N GLY A 109 15.78 -0.73 -9.45
CA GLY A 109 15.75 -0.35 -10.88
C GLY A 109 14.36 0.08 -11.34
N GLY A 110 14.11 -0.02 -12.65
CA GLY A 110 12.88 0.42 -13.28
C GLY A 110 12.62 1.93 -13.17
N ARG A 111 11.55 2.37 -13.83
CA ARG A 111 11.07 3.75 -13.64
C ARG A 111 10.50 3.96 -12.25
N ASP A 112 9.62 3.08 -11.82
CA ASP A 112 9.02 3.01 -10.50
C ASP A 112 9.26 1.58 -9.94
N GLY A 113 9.29 1.43 -8.62
CA GLY A 113 9.48 0.12 -8.01
C GLY A 113 8.24 -0.76 -8.20
N ILE A 114 7.15 -0.44 -7.52
CA ILE A 114 5.87 -1.17 -7.62
C ILE A 114 4.76 -0.19 -8.00
N VAL A 115 4.05 -0.48 -9.09
CA VAL A 115 2.89 0.30 -9.54
C VAL A 115 1.63 -0.55 -9.44
N VAL A 116 0.62 -0.08 -8.73
CA VAL A 116 -0.74 -0.65 -8.72
C VAL A 116 -1.64 0.25 -9.53
N SER A 117 -2.22 -0.27 -10.62
CA SER A 117 -2.96 0.55 -11.58
C SER A 117 -4.15 -0.19 -12.21
N ARG A 118 -4.97 0.55 -12.98
CA ARG A 118 -6.14 0.00 -13.72
C ARG A 118 -7.13 -0.76 -12.83
N GLY A 119 -7.45 -0.21 -11.64
CA GLY A 119 -8.33 -0.88 -10.69
C GLY A 119 -7.69 -2.10 -9.99
N GLY A 120 -6.38 -2.23 -10.08
CA GLY A 120 -5.61 -3.27 -9.40
C GLY A 120 -5.73 -3.15 -7.88
N GLN A 121 -5.55 -4.28 -7.18
CA GLN A 121 -5.59 -4.35 -5.71
C GLN A 121 -4.40 -5.16 -5.20
N ALA A 122 -3.59 -4.55 -4.34
CA ALA A 122 -2.38 -5.19 -3.82
C ALA A 122 -2.16 -4.98 -2.32
N VAL A 123 -1.54 -5.99 -1.71
CA VAL A 123 -0.83 -5.89 -0.44
C VAL A 123 0.67 -5.87 -0.75
N ILE A 124 1.36 -4.82 -0.33
CA ILE A 124 2.81 -4.64 -0.48
C ILE A 124 3.39 -4.74 0.92
N ASP A 125 4.00 -5.86 1.26
CA ASP A 125 4.39 -6.20 2.64
C ASP A 125 5.84 -6.64 2.75
N SER A 126 6.56 -6.11 3.71
CA SER A 126 7.93 -6.55 4.07
C SER A 126 8.94 -6.51 2.90
N ASN A 127 8.84 -5.51 2.03
CA ASN A 127 9.79 -5.33 0.93
C ASN A 127 10.79 -4.20 1.23
N THR A 128 11.97 -4.29 0.61
CA THR A 128 12.89 -3.15 0.46
C THR A 128 12.78 -2.63 -0.97
N ILE A 129 12.32 -1.37 -1.15
CA ILE A 129 12.08 -0.77 -2.47
C ILE A 129 12.99 0.44 -2.61
N GLN A 130 13.97 0.38 -3.51
CA GLN A 130 15.01 1.38 -3.58
C GLN A 130 15.64 1.55 -4.98
N GLY A 131 16.28 2.70 -5.20
CA GLY A 131 17.10 2.92 -6.41
C GLY A 131 16.29 2.99 -7.70
N THR A 132 15.01 3.38 -7.64
CA THR A 132 14.16 3.58 -8.82
C THR A 132 14.40 4.94 -9.46
N ALA A 133 14.17 5.06 -10.75
CA ALA A 133 14.35 6.30 -11.48
C ALA A 133 13.27 7.37 -11.16
N ARG A 134 12.17 6.98 -10.49
CA ARG A 134 11.10 7.89 -10.10
C ARG A 134 10.53 7.53 -8.72
N PHE A 135 9.44 6.80 -8.62
CA PHE A 135 8.75 6.53 -7.36
C PHE A 135 9.06 5.14 -6.82
N GLY A 136 9.15 5.00 -5.48
CA GLY A 136 9.25 3.68 -4.87
C GLY A 136 7.97 2.88 -5.11
N VAL A 137 6.82 3.39 -4.65
CA VAL A 137 5.49 2.80 -4.87
C VAL A 137 4.56 3.83 -5.49
N GLN A 138 3.77 3.41 -6.48
CA GLN A 138 2.70 4.22 -7.06
C GLN A 138 1.38 3.46 -7.05
N VAL A 139 0.31 4.11 -6.55
CA VAL A 139 -1.08 3.61 -6.61
C VAL A 139 -1.89 4.61 -7.43
N ASN A 140 -2.41 4.21 -8.58
CA ASN A 140 -3.09 5.13 -9.48
C ASN A 140 -4.26 4.47 -10.24
N GLN A 141 -5.02 5.29 -10.99
CA GLN A 141 -6.10 4.80 -11.86
C GLN A 141 -7.12 3.96 -11.09
N THR A 142 -7.75 4.55 -10.06
CA THR A 142 -8.82 3.94 -9.25
C THR A 142 -8.41 2.61 -8.58
N SER A 143 -7.15 2.50 -8.18
CA SER A 143 -6.57 1.31 -7.58
C SER A 143 -6.55 1.40 -6.05
N PHE A 144 -6.32 0.26 -5.41
CA PHE A 144 -6.23 0.13 -3.97
C PHE A 144 -4.93 -0.58 -3.56
N ALA A 145 -4.26 -0.09 -2.51
CA ALA A 145 -3.13 -0.78 -1.92
C ALA A 145 -3.14 -0.73 -0.39
N VAL A 146 -2.71 -1.86 0.22
CA VAL A 146 -2.24 -1.92 1.61
C VAL A 146 -0.71 -1.96 1.55
N ILE A 147 -0.04 -1.01 2.23
CA ILE A 147 1.42 -0.86 2.20
C ILE A 147 1.93 -0.93 3.64
N VAL A 148 2.60 -2.01 4.00
CA VAL A 148 2.98 -2.31 5.40
C VAL A 148 4.37 -2.93 5.50
N ASN A 149 5.06 -2.67 6.59
CA ASN A 149 6.37 -3.27 6.94
C ASN A 149 7.47 -3.05 5.89
N ASN A 150 7.34 -2.09 4.97
CA ASN A 150 8.33 -1.88 3.91
C ASN A 150 9.40 -0.86 4.32
N THR A 151 10.58 -1.02 3.75
CA THR A 151 11.61 0.03 3.68
C THR A 151 11.61 0.60 2.26
N ILE A 152 11.23 1.88 2.12
CA ILE A 152 11.10 2.58 0.83
C ILE A 152 12.08 3.75 0.84
N GLN A 153 13.20 3.60 0.15
CA GLN A 153 14.31 4.53 0.31
C GLN A 153 15.12 4.76 -0.97
N ASN A 154 15.82 5.91 -1.01
CA ASN A 154 16.81 6.21 -2.05
C ASN A 154 16.21 6.14 -3.49
N ASN A 155 14.90 6.41 -3.64
CA ASN A 155 14.26 6.54 -4.94
C ASN A 155 14.40 8.00 -5.43
N GLN A 156 14.54 8.23 -6.74
CA GLN A 156 14.79 9.60 -7.25
C GLN A 156 13.58 10.53 -7.13
N GLY A 157 12.36 10.00 -7.05
CA GLY A 157 11.13 10.74 -6.82
C GLY A 157 10.59 10.56 -5.41
N ASN A 158 9.25 10.49 -5.28
CA ASN A 158 8.59 10.23 -4.01
C ASN A 158 8.79 8.78 -3.55
N GLY A 159 8.81 8.56 -2.22
CA GLY A 159 8.76 7.20 -1.68
C GLY A 159 7.48 6.50 -2.10
N ILE A 160 6.31 7.08 -1.76
CA ILE A 160 4.98 6.58 -2.15
C ILE A 160 4.21 7.70 -2.85
N THR A 161 3.50 7.36 -3.93
CA THR A 161 2.59 8.29 -4.63
C THR A 161 1.22 7.64 -4.79
N ILE A 162 0.18 8.32 -4.32
CA ILE A 162 -1.22 7.94 -4.53
C ILE A 162 -1.86 8.98 -5.43
N GLY A 163 -2.48 8.57 -6.53
CA GLY A 163 -3.06 9.49 -7.52
C GLY A 163 -4.19 8.87 -8.33
N GLY A 164 -4.90 9.71 -9.09
CA GLY A 164 -5.93 9.25 -10.04
C GLY A 164 -7.08 8.53 -9.34
N SER A 165 -7.68 9.17 -8.32
CA SER A 165 -8.85 8.69 -7.57
C SER A 165 -8.62 7.32 -6.91
N SER A 166 -7.40 7.10 -6.41
CA SER A 166 -6.99 5.84 -5.76
C SER A 166 -7.01 5.95 -4.24
N TYR A 167 -6.93 4.81 -3.58
CA TYR A 167 -6.84 4.74 -2.12
C TYR A 167 -5.67 3.87 -1.66
N ALA A 168 -5.03 4.28 -0.55
CA ALA A 168 -4.02 3.47 0.12
C ALA A 168 -4.19 3.47 1.65
N ALA A 169 -4.07 2.27 2.24
CA ALA A 169 -3.85 2.08 3.65
C ALA A 169 -2.34 1.87 3.88
N ILE A 170 -1.72 2.76 4.67
CA ILE A 170 -0.26 2.78 4.83
C ILE A 170 0.09 2.65 6.30
N GLY A 171 0.71 1.51 6.67
CA GLY A 171 1.13 1.21 8.04
C GLY A 171 0.16 0.37 8.85
N PHE A 172 -0.89 -0.18 8.24
CA PHE A 172 -1.83 -1.09 8.88
C PHE A 172 -2.53 -1.97 7.85
N PHE A 173 -3.03 -3.15 8.24
CA PHE A 173 -3.78 -4.06 7.36
C PHE A 173 -5.28 -3.76 7.38
N THR A 174 -5.85 -3.58 8.58
CA THR A 174 -7.28 -3.39 8.76
C THR A 174 -7.57 -2.30 9.80
N ALA A 175 -8.78 -1.76 9.77
CA ALA A 175 -9.24 -0.79 10.76
C ALA A 175 -9.38 -1.38 12.20
N LEU A 176 -9.19 -2.69 12.35
CA LEU A 176 -9.24 -3.38 13.63
C LEU A 176 -7.85 -3.59 14.25
N ASP A 177 -6.79 -3.20 13.54
CA ASP A 177 -5.43 -3.36 14.03
C ASP A 177 -5.21 -2.48 15.27
N LYS A 178 -4.69 -3.08 16.33
CA LYS A 178 -4.34 -2.38 17.58
C LYS A 178 -2.90 -1.89 17.59
N THR A 179 -2.07 -2.44 16.75
CA THR A 179 -0.65 -2.09 16.56
C THR A 179 -0.39 -1.78 15.11
N ALA A 180 0.45 -0.77 14.85
CA ALA A 180 0.85 -0.43 13.50
C ALA A 180 1.78 -1.49 12.91
N ASN A 181 1.78 -1.57 11.57
CA ASN A 181 2.71 -2.34 10.74
C ASN A 181 3.57 -1.34 9.93
N PRO A 182 4.53 -0.68 10.60
CA PRO A 182 5.14 0.55 10.13
C PRO A 182 5.98 0.35 8.88
N ASN A 183 5.87 1.29 7.95
CA ASN A 183 6.87 1.46 6.90
C ASN A 183 7.94 2.46 7.34
N THR A 184 9.16 2.27 6.87
CA THR A 184 10.23 3.27 6.90
C THR A 184 10.37 3.88 5.51
N ILE A 185 10.05 5.18 5.39
CA ILE A 185 10.03 5.91 4.11
C ILE A 185 11.06 7.04 4.22
N GLN A 186 12.24 6.85 3.65
CA GLN A 186 13.37 7.74 3.92
C GLN A 186 14.28 7.99 2.72
N ASN A 187 14.99 9.13 2.76
CA ASN A 187 16.04 9.46 1.80
C ASN A 187 15.57 9.46 0.33
N ASN A 188 14.27 9.69 0.07
CA ASN A 188 13.77 9.79 -1.29
C ASN A 188 14.00 11.21 -1.86
N GLY A 189 14.18 11.29 -3.16
CA GLY A 189 14.56 12.51 -3.87
C GLY A 189 13.47 13.58 -3.94
N GLN A 190 12.24 13.27 -3.52
CA GLN A 190 11.13 14.21 -3.40
C GLN A 190 10.43 14.03 -2.04
N ASN A 191 9.08 13.95 -2.00
CA ASN A 191 8.35 13.74 -0.77
C ASN A 191 8.44 12.29 -0.29
N GLY A 192 8.30 12.06 1.01
CA GLY A 192 8.14 10.72 1.54
C GLY A 192 6.87 10.08 0.97
N ILE A 193 5.72 10.72 1.18
CA ILE A 193 4.42 10.31 0.63
C ILE A 193 3.78 11.49 -0.10
N ASN A 194 3.21 11.26 -1.28
CA ASN A 194 2.39 12.23 -2.00
C ASN A 194 1.00 11.65 -2.27
N VAL A 195 -0.05 12.34 -1.78
CA VAL A 195 -1.46 12.03 -2.04
C VAL A 195 -2.03 13.14 -2.90
N GLY A 196 -2.43 12.83 -4.14
CA GLY A 196 -2.85 13.86 -5.07
C GLY A 196 -3.90 13.39 -6.07
N ARG A 197 -4.44 14.34 -6.84
CA ARG A 197 -5.39 14.04 -7.93
C ARG A 197 -6.64 13.29 -7.45
N SER A 198 -7.37 13.90 -6.49
CA SER A 198 -8.63 13.39 -5.93
C SER A 198 -8.49 12.00 -5.31
N SER A 199 -7.36 11.74 -4.67
CA SER A 199 -7.07 10.45 -4.03
C SER A 199 -7.16 10.56 -2.52
N ASN A 200 -7.25 9.40 -1.86
CA ASN A 200 -7.32 9.34 -0.41
C ASN A 200 -6.27 8.39 0.14
N ALA A 201 -5.79 8.68 1.34
CA ALA A 201 -4.88 7.80 2.06
C ALA A 201 -5.16 7.81 3.55
N ARG A 202 -4.94 6.66 4.21
CA ARG A 202 -4.83 6.59 5.65
C ARG A 202 -3.41 6.17 6.00
N ILE A 203 -2.70 7.03 6.73
CA ILE A 203 -1.26 6.94 6.99
C ILE A 203 -1.07 6.83 8.49
N THR A 204 -0.73 5.64 8.99
CA THR A 204 -0.75 5.36 10.42
C THR A 204 0.52 4.65 10.87
N GLY A 205 1.19 5.19 11.89
CA GLY A 205 2.30 4.53 12.57
C GLY A 205 3.61 4.44 11.78
N ASN A 206 3.77 5.21 10.70
CA ASN A 206 4.95 5.13 9.84
C ASN A 206 6.11 6.02 10.32
N THR A 207 7.33 5.67 9.91
CA THR A 207 8.50 6.54 10.02
C THR A 207 8.81 7.17 8.66
N ILE A 208 8.65 8.50 8.55
CA ILE A 208 8.79 9.26 7.30
C ILE A 208 9.87 10.32 7.51
N ARG A 209 11.09 10.08 7.05
CA ARG A 209 12.22 10.94 7.41
C ARG A 209 13.22 11.16 6.30
N ASN A 210 13.94 12.29 6.43
CA ASN A 210 15.09 12.62 5.57
C ASN A 210 14.75 12.59 4.07
N ASN A 211 13.49 12.81 3.69
CA ASN A 211 13.13 12.98 2.29
C ASN A 211 13.46 14.39 1.84
N LYS A 212 13.85 14.59 0.58
CA LYS A 212 14.39 15.86 0.09
C LYS A 212 13.39 17.01 0.12
N LEU A 213 12.09 16.72 0.00
CA LEU A 213 11.01 17.71 0.10
C LEU A 213 10.20 17.48 1.38
N ASN A 214 8.89 17.42 1.31
CA ASN A 214 8.02 17.21 2.48
C ASN A 214 8.00 15.74 2.95
N GLY A 215 7.71 15.54 4.23
CA GLY A 215 7.41 14.21 4.72
C GLY A 215 6.16 13.67 4.03
N VAL A 216 5.04 14.38 4.14
CA VAL A 216 3.77 14.06 3.45
C VAL A 216 3.31 15.29 2.68
N MET A 217 2.93 15.13 1.42
CA MET A 217 2.28 16.13 0.57
C MET A 217 0.87 15.67 0.23
N VAL A 218 -0.14 16.51 0.52
CA VAL A 218 -1.55 16.26 0.14
C VAL A 218 -2.03 17.40 -0.74
N ASN A 219 -2.38 17.10 -2.00
CA ASN A 219 -2.69 18.15 -2.96
C ASN A 219 -3.79 17.75 -3.97
N ARG A 220 -4.26 18.75 -4.75
CA ARG A 220 -5.18 18.53 -5.88
C ARG A 220 -6.45 17.80 -5.47
N ALA A 221 -7.21 18.41 -4.54
CA ALA A 221 -8.49 17.93 -4.03
C ALA A 221 -8.41 16.51 -3.42
N SER A 222 -7.35 16.24 -2.65
CA SER A 222 -7.10 14.95 -2.01
C SER A 222 -7.28 15.03 -0.51
N GLN A 223 -7.46 13.88 0.15
CA GLN A 223 -7.66 13.79 1.59
C GLN A 223 -6.70 12.76 2.20
N ALA A 224 -6.23 13.01 3.42
CA ALA A 224 -5.45 12.02 4.16
C ALA A 224 -5.74 12.07 5.66
N ASP A 225 -5.90 10.89 6.28
CA ASP A 225 -5.82 10.74 7.72
C ASP A 225 -4.37 10.39 8.08
N ILE A 226 -3.74 11.16 8.94
CA ILE A 226 -2.33 10.98 9.30
C ILE A 226 -2.20 10.92 10.81
N THR A 227 -1.86 9.72 11.33
CA THR A 227 -1.88 9.45 12.77
C THR A 227 -0.67 8.63 13.21
N SER A 228 -0.28 8.74 14.48
CA SER A 228 0.76 7.91 15.12
C SER A 228 2.09 7.81 14.35
N SER A 229 2.33 8.69 13.39
CA SER A 229 3.50 8.64 12.52
C SER A 229 4.63 9.54 13.03
N THR A 230 5.87 9.10 12.87
CA THR A 230 7.05 9.94 13.09
C THR A 230 7.43 10.59 11.76
N ILE A 231 7.34 11.92 11.68
CA ILE A 231 7.61 12.68 10.46
C ILE A 231 8.74 13.67 10.76
N ASP A 232 9.97 13.32 10.37
CA ASP A 232 11.16 13.94 10.92
C ASP A 232 12.26 14.22 9.90
N GLY A 233 12.98 15.33 10.06
CA GLY A 233 14.18 15.63 9.29
C GLY A 233 13.97 15.81 7.79
N ASN A 234 12.72 16.01 7.32
CA ASN A 234 12.48 16.22 5.90
C ASN A 234 12.93 17.61 5.45
N GLY A 235 13.32 17.73 4.19
CA GLY A 235 13.96 18.94 3.62
C GLY A 235 13.05 20.15 3.48
N MET A 236 11.74 19.98 3.67
CA MET A 236 10.74 21.06 3.71
C MET A 236 9.85 20.89 4.95
N SER A 237 8.54 20.94 4.80
CA SER A 237 7.58 20.75 5.89
C SER A 237 7.41 19.27 6.25
N GLY A 238 6.99 18.98 7.48
CA GLY A 238 6.56 17.64 7.85
C GLY A 238 5.38 17.20 6.99
N ILE A 239 4.31 18.00 7.00
CA ILE A 239 3.11 17.84 6.18
C ILE A 239 2.88 19.14 5.39
N ASP A 240 2.58 19.03 4.09
CA ASP A 240 2.15 20.14 3.23
C ASP A 240 0.79 19.82 2.61
N VAL A 241 -0.19 20.70 2.86
CA VAL A 241 -1.56 20.53 2.37
C VAL A 241 -1.88 21.68 1.43
N SER A 242 -2.29 21.38 0.20
CA SER A 242 -2.51 22.42 -0.79
C SER A 242 -3.58 22.09 -1.82
N GLN A 243 -4.09 23.11 -2.54
CA GLN A 243 -4.97 22.94 -3.69
C GLN A 243 -6.30 22.22 -3.33
N ASN A 244 -7.11 22.84 -2.46
CA ASN A 244 -8.42 22.30 -2.01
C ASN A 244 -8.31 20.92 -1.38
N SER A 245 -7.27 20.64 -0.63
CA SER A 245 -7.03 19.36 0.02
C SER A 245 -7.19 19.46 1.52
N GLY A 246 -7.35 18.33 2.19
CA GLY A 246 -7.50 18.30 3.64
C GLY A 246 -6.72 17.16 4.28
N VAL A 247 -6.36 17.36 5.54
CA VAL A 247 -5.82 16.30 6.39
C VAL A 247 -6.55 16.26 7.70
N GLN A 248 -6.78 15.04 8.20
CA GLN A 248 -7.18 14.79 9.57
C GLN A 248 -6.00 14.21 10.33
N LEU A 249 -5.58 14.90 11.37
CA LEU A 249 -4.50 14.46 12.26
C LEU A 249 -5.08 13.69 13.44
N GLY A 250 -4.28 12.89 14.12
CA GLY A 250 -4.71 12.18 15.31
C GLY A 250 -5.35 13.12 16.31
N ALA A 251 -6.64 12.94 16.60
CA ALA A 251 -7.44 13.86 17.39
C ALA A 251 -7.53 13.48 18.87
N ASP A 252 -7.33 12.21 19.21
CA ASP A 252 -7.50 11.69 20.57
C ASP A 252 -6.20 11.64 21.38
N LYS A 253 -6.34 11.51 22.68
CA LYS A 253 -5.23 11.49 23.66
C LYS A 253 -4.47 10.15 23.68
N GLY A 254 -4.42 9.44 22.54
CA GLY A 254 -3.46 8.36 22.38
C GLY A 254 -3.87 7.00 22.93
N THR A 255 -5.10 6.58 22.69
CA THR A 255 -5.56 5.23 23.06
C THR A 255 -5.44 4.21 21.94
N GLY A 256 -5.23 4.62 20.68
CA GLY A 256 -5.13 3.76 19.52
C GLY A 256 -4.25 4.33 18.41
N ILE A 257 -3.82 3.48 17.50
CA ILE A 257 -2.93 3.88 16.39
C ILE A 257 -3.62 4.83 15.39
N PHE A 258 -4.95 4.84 15.34
CA PHE A 258 -5.71 5.69 14.42
C PHE A 258 -6.06 7.06 15.01
N GLU A 259 -5.73 7.30 16.26
CA GLU A 259 -6.17 8.46 17.02
C GLU A 259 -4.99 9.23 17.61
N SER A 260 -3.85 8.56 17.79
CA SER A 260 -2.66 9.17 18.41
C SER A 260 -2.03 10.23 17.51
N PRO A 261 -1.55 11.34 18.10
CA PRO A 261 -0.87 12.39 17.35
C PRO A 261 0.42 11.93 16.67
N ASN A 262 0.82 12.67 15.65
CA ASN A 262 2.10 12.48 14.99
C ASN A 262 3.24 13.06 15.84
N THR A 263 4.47 12.59 15.61
CA THR A 263 5.64 13.00 16.37
C THR A 263 6.78 13.45 15.47
N THR A 264 7.65 14.27 16.03
CA THR A 264 8.91 14.73 15.43
C THR A 264 9.99 14.71 16.50
N THR A 265 11.20 14.33 16.13
CA THR A 265 12.35 14.27 17.06
C THR A 265 13.32 15.42 16.83
N THR A 266 13.76 15.64 15.60
CA THR A 266 14.76 16.67 15.25
C THR A 266 14.19 17.85 14.48
N GLY A 267 12.96 17.77 14.02
CA GLY A 267 12.27 18.79 13.24
C GLY A 267 12.50 18.68 11.75
N ASN A 268 11.50 19.13 10.99
CA ASN A 268 11.58 19.29 9.55
C ASN A 268 12.20 20.65 9.20
N SER A 269 12.73 20.83 8.00
CA SER A 269 13.50 22.03 7.66
C SER A 269 12.69 23.34 7.63
N GLN A 270 11.36 23.23 7.46
CA GLN A 270 10.43 24.37 7.52
C GLN A 270 9.53 24.27 8.76
N VAL A 271 8.27 23.93 8.60
CA VAL A 271 7.28 23.81 9.66
C VAL A 271 6.79 22.36 9.83
N GLY A 272 6.17 22.05 10.95
CA GLY A 272 5.52 20.76 11.15
C GLY A 272 4.40 20.53 10.12
N ILE A 273 3.48 21.51 9.97
CA ILE A 273 2.43 21.47 8.96
C ILE A 273 2.25 22.85 8.29
N ARG A 274 1.99 22.84 6.99
CA ARG A 274 1.66 24.01 6.18
C ARG A 274 0.38 23.77 5.39
N CYS A 275 -0.52 24.76 5.35
CA CYS A 275 -1.72 24.75 4.53
C CYS A 275 -1.71 25.92 3.54
N THR A 276 -2.01 25.68 2.28
CA THR A 276 -2.04 26.71 1.23
C THR A 276 -3.16 26.44 0.23
N LEU A 277 -3.52 27.48 -0.55
CA LEU A 277 -4.47 27.32 -1.65
C LEU A 277 -5.79 26.65 -1.25
N ASN A 278 -6.49 27.24 -0.26
CA ASN A 278 -7.80 26.78 0.22
C ASN A 278 -7.79 25.33 0.73
N SER A 279 -6.82 25.03 1.59
CA SER A 279 -6.65 23.69 2.19
C SER A 279 -6.79 23.77 3.70
N SER A 280 -7.12 22.65 4.34
CA SER A 280 -7.38 22.58 5.77
C SER A 280 -6.66 21.43 6.46
N ALA A 281 -6.45 21.59 7.76
CA ALA A 281 -5.97 20.54 8.65
C ALA A 281 -6.80 20.55 9.93
N ASP A 282 -7.38 19.40 10.28
CA ASP A 282 -8.12 19.19 11.51
C ASP A 282 -7.37 18.24 12.45
N GLY A 283 -7.69 18.30 13.74
CA GLY A 283 -7.13 17.41 14.75
C GLY A 283 -5.96 18.04 15.51
N ARG A 284 -5.06 17.19 16.04
CA ARG A 284 -3.97 17.62 16.90
C ARG A 284 -2.63 17.58 16.19
N LEU A 285 -1.85 18.65 16.37
CA LEU A 285 -0.51 18.73 15.80
C LEU A 285 0.46 17.73 16.43
N GLY A 286 0.27 17.35 17.68
CA GLY A 286 1.20 16.50 18.40
C GLY A 286 2.52 17.22 18.68
N THR A 287 3.64 16.56 18.42
CA THR A 287 4.99 17.17 18.48
C THR A 287 5.56 17.39 17.09
N LEU A 288 4.72 17.63 16.09
CA LEU A 288 5.11 17.83 14.70
C LEU A 288 5.77 19.18 14.52
N ASN A 289 7.09 19.25 14.46
CA ASN A 289 7.87 20.47 14.54
C ASN A 289 8.66 20.77 13.28
N GLY A 290 8.90 22.07 13.06
CA GLY A 290 9.95 22.58 12.19
C GLY A 290 11.30 22.68 12.92
N LYS A 291 12.37 22.81 12.17
CA LYS A 291 13.73 23.06 12.66
C LYS A 291 13.86 24.47 13.27
N ASN A 292 14.70 24.63 14.31
CA ASN A 292 15.03 25.91 14.93
C ASN A 292 13.87 26.62 15.68
N GLY A 293 12.92 25.89 16.23
CA GLY A 293 11.79 26.50 16.91
C GLY A 293 10.87 27.31 15.98
N ALA A 294 10.96 27.07 14.67
CA ALA A 294 9.96 27.56 13.74
C ALA A 294 8.58 27.07 14.21
N LYS A 295 7.55 27.87 13.94
CA LYS A 295 6.18 27.52 14.29
C LYS A 295 5.89 26.09 13.84
N ASP A 296 5.26 25.33 14.69
CA ASP A 296 4.88 23.95 14.42
C ASP A 296 3.89 23.86 13.26
N PHE A 297 3.19 24.95 12.99
CA PHE A 297 2.23 25.08 11.91
C PHE A 297 2.33 26.46 11.23
N ASP A 298 1.93 26.51 9.98
CA ASP A 298 1.67 27.76 9.27
C ASP A 298 0.38 28.40 9.79
N SER A 299 0.34 29.72 9.91
CA SER A 299 -0.84 30.46 10.38
C SER A 299 -2.10 30.16 9.55
N SER A 300 -1.99 29.76 8.31
CA SER A 300 -3.11 29.37 7.47
C SER A 300 -3.81 28.06 7.90
N CYS A 301 -3.19 27.26 8.78
CA CYS A 301 -3.80 26.05 9.35
C CYS A 301 -4.45 26.27 10.71
N VAL A 302 -4.27 27.44 11.35
CA VAL A 302 -4.61 27.67 12.78
C VAL A 302 -6.09 27.45 13.08
N ASP A 303 -6.96 27.98 12.24
CA ASP A 303 -8.42 27.93 12.48
C ASP A 303 -9.01 26.51 12.37
N SER A 304 -8.27 25.59 11.81
CA SER A 304 -8.69 24.21 11.58
C SER A 304 -8.11 23.22 12.58
N LEU A 305 -7.09 23.59 13.34
CA LEU A 305 -6.46 22.74 14.35
C LEU A 305 -7.20 22.84 15.69
N ILE A 306 -7.57 21.72 16.26
CA ILE A 306 -8.37 21.63 17.49
C ILE A 306 -7.57 22.06 18.72
N GLU A 307 -6.28 21.77 18.79
CA GLU A 307 -5.39 22.20 19.86
C GLU A 307 -3.98 22.43 19.34
N ALA A 308 -3.38 23.54 19.75
CA ALA A 308 -1.94 23.67 19.73
C ALA A 308 -1.31 22.69 20.73
N PRO A 309 -0.18 22.05 20.42
CA PRO A 309 0.46 21.13 21.35
C PRO A 309 1.00 21.87 22.56
N GLY A 310 0.83 21.26 23.72
CA GLY A 310 1.61 21.56 24.89
C GLY A 310 1.25 22.87 25.61
N VAL A 311 0.04 22.94 26.15
CA VAL A 311 -0.21 23.69 27.36
C VAL A 311 -0.64 22.72 28.44
#